data_dee9d43ef31afe8053c68e3120ef6dcb
#
_entry.id   dee9d43ef31afe8053c68e3120ef6dcb
#
_cell.length_a   1.000
_cell.length_b   1.000
_cell.length_c   1.000
_cell.angle_alpha   90.00
_cell.angle_beta   90.00
_cell.angle_gamma   90.00
#
_symmetry.space_group_name_H-M   'P 1'
#
loop_
_entity.id
_entity.type
_entity.pdbx_description
1 polymer ?
#
loop_
_entity_poly.entity_id
_entity_poly.type
_entity_poly.pdbx_seq_one_letter_code
_entity_poly.pdbx_strand_id
1 'polypeptide(L)'
;MSKEMETGKMGARALARRAKEASFALAALPGDVRRRALKAVAKALKDREQEIKAANERDLEAARRDGLQAPALKRLQFDAAKLRDVCLGLEALAEMEDPVGREQMRTELAEGLVLSRVACPIGVIGVIFESRPDALVQIGGLCIRTGNAVLLKGGREA
;
A
#
# COMPACT_ATOMS: atom_id res chain seq x y z
N MET A 1 -1.01 -6.75 35.10
CA MET A 1 -1.14 -5.30 34.78
C MET A 1 -0.67 -5.10 33.35
N SER A 2 -1.61 -5.20 32.43
CA SER A 2 -1.38 -5.09 30.99
C SER A 2 -1.21 -3.60 30.63
N LYS A 3 -0.06 -3.24 30.10
CA LYS A 3 0.17 -1.95 29.46
C LYS A 3 -0.66 -1.92 28.18
N GLU A 4 -1.88 -1.43 28.23
CA GLU A 4 -2.61 -0.96 27.07
C GLU A 4 -1.77 0.16 26.44
N MET A 5 -1.23 -0.11 25.28
CA MET A 5 -0.62 0.93 24.45
C MET A 5 -1.73 1.88 24.03
N GLU A 6 -1.83 3.02 24.71
CA GLU A 6 -2.52 4.20 24.22
C GLU A 6 -1.90 4.57 22.86
N THR A 7 -2.49 4.07 21.79
CA THR A 7 -2.33 4.69 20.46
C THR A 7 -3.09 6.02 20.50
N GLY A 8 -2.49 7.03 21.12
CA GLY A 8 -2.98 8.39 21.03
C GLY A 8 -3.20 8.72 19.56
N LYS A 9 -4.44 9.06 19.18
CA LYS A 9 -4.82 9.43 17.81
C LYS A 9 -3.91 10.53 17.31
N MET A 10 -2.88 10.15 16.59
CA MET A 10 -1.95 11.10 15.98
C MET A 10 -2.72 11.92 14.96
N GLY A 11 -2.72 13.24 15.10
CA GLY A 11 -3.43 14.12 14.17
C GLY A 11 -2.89 13.99 12.75
N ALA A 12 -3.72 14.28 11.75
CA ALA A 12 -3.38 14.14 10.32
C ALA A 12 -2.06 14.84 9.94
N ARG A 13 -1.78 16.01 10.54
CA ARG A 13 -0.53 16.76 10.32
C ARG A 13 0.71 15.97 10.79
N ALA A 14 0.62 15.30 11.93
CA ALA A 14 1.73 14.49 12.46
C ALA A 14 1.96 13.24 11.60
N LEU A 15 0.89 12.57 11.15
CA LEU A 15 0.96 11.46 10.21
C LEU A 15 1.60 11.88 8.89
N ALA A 16 1.19 13.03 8.32
CA ALA A 16 1.76 13.56 7.08
C ALA A 16 3.25 13.86 7.21
N ARG A 17 3.69 14.42 8.35
CA ARG A 17 5.11 14.68 8.61
C ARG A 17 5.91 13.38 8.65
N ARG A 18 5.45 12.40 9.41
CA ARG A 18 6.11 11.07 9.48
C ARG A 18 6.16 10.38 8.12
N ALA A 19 5.07 10.45 7.34
CA ALA A 19 5.05 9.91 5.99
C ALA A 19 6.07 10.62 5.09
N LYS A 20 6.21 11.95 5.24
CA LYS A 20 7.21 12.72 4.48
C LYS A 20 8.63 12.31 4.84
N GLU A 21 8.95 12.16 6.11
CA GLU A 21 10.26 11.67 6.56
C GLU A 21 10.55 10.26 6.03
N ALA A 22 9.57 9.36 6.16
CA ALA A 22 9.67 7.99 5.64
C ALA A 22 9.84 7.94 4.12
N SER A 23 9.25 8.88 3.36
CA SER A 23 9.34 8.93 1.91
C SER A 23 10.77 9.14 1.42
N PHE A 24 11.58 9.92 2.12
CA PHE A 24 12.99 10.12 1.77
C PHE A 24 13.80 8.83 1.93
N ALA A 25 13.59 8.13 3.05
CA ALA A 25 14.26 6.86 3.30
C ALA A 25 13.85 5.81 2.25
N LEU A 26 12.54 5.70 1.95
CA LEU A 26 12.01 4.74 1.00
C LEU A 26 12.50 5.00 -0.43
N ALA A 27 12.57 6.28 -0.84
CA ALA A 27 13.06 6.68 -2.15
C ALA A 27 14.54 6.32 -2.38
N ALA A 28 15.34 6.33 -1.30
CA ALA A 28 16.77 6.00 -1.33
C ALA A 28 17.05 4.49 -1.28
N LEU A 29 16.05 3.65 -0.98
CA LEU A 29 16.25 2.19 -0.91
C LEU A 29 16.54 1.61 -2.30
N PRO A 30 17.48 0.64 -2.40
CA PRO A 30 17.66 -0.15 -3.61
C PRO A 30 16.40 -0.92 -4.02
N GLY A 31 16.19 -1.11 -5.33
CA GLY A 31 15.00 -1.79 -5.85
C GLY A 31 14.81 -3.23 -5.35
N ASP A 32 15.91 -3.94 -5.08
CA ASP A 32 15.88 -5.28 -4.52
C ASP A 32 15.36 -5.31 -3.07
N VAL A 33 15.60 -4.25 -2.28
CA VAL A 33 15.05 -4.11 -0.93
C VAL A 33 13.52 -3.93 -1.01
N ARG A 34 13.03 -3.06 -1.91
CA ARG A 34 11.60 -2.86 -2.14
C ARG A 34 10.93 -4.14 -2.65
N ARG A 35 11.60 -4.89 -3.54
CA ARG A 35 11.16 -6.21 -4.00
C ARG A 35 11.02 -7.22 -2.86
N ARG A 36 12.03 -7.33 -2.00
CA ARG A 36 11.99 -8.23 -0.82
C ARG A 36 10.87 -7.82 0.15
N ALA A 37 10.65 -6.53 0.34
CA ALA A 37 9.56 -6.04 1.19
C ALA A 37 8.18 -6.49 0.68
N LEU A 38 7.92 -6.42 -0.63
CA LEU A 38 6.67 -6.90 -1.24
C LEU A 38 6.46 -8.40 -1.00
N LYS A 39 7.52 -9.22 -1.21
CA LYS A 39 7.45 -10.66 -0.94
C LYS A 39 7.21 -10.96 0.54
N ALA A 40 7.83 -10.19 1.44
CA ALA A 40 7.62 -10.34 2.88
C ALA A 40 6.17 -9.97 3.29
N VAL A 41 5.59 -8.93 2.69
CA VAL A 41 4.17 -8.57 2.91
C VAL A 41 3.26 -9.69 2.40
N ALA A 42 3.47 -10.20 1.19
CA ALA A 42 2.68 -11.31 0.64
C ALA A 42 2.74 -12.55 1.55
N LYS A 43 3.95 -12.89 2.04
CA LYS A 43 4.12 -13.99 3.00
C LYS A 43 3.38 -13.73 4.31
N ALA A 44 3.52 -12.54 4.90
CA ALA A 44 2.86 -12.20 6.17
C ALA A 44 1.34 -12.23 6.06
N LEU A 45 0.77 -11.85 4.92
CA LEU A 45 -0.67 -11.95 4.66
C LEU A 45 -1.13 -13.41 4.61
N LYS A 46 -0.40 -14.28 3.92
CA LYS A 46 -0.68 -15.73 3.88
C LYS A 46 -0.59 -16.36 5.26
N ASP A 47 0.46 -16.04 6.02
CA ASP A 47 0.68 -16.59 7.36
C ASP A 47 -0.43 -16.16 8.35
N ARG A 48 -1.10 -15.04 8.10
CA ARG A 48 -2.17 -14.49 8.95
C ARG A 48 -3.56 -14.57 8.34
N GLU A 49 -3.79 -15.45 7.39
CA GLU A 49 -5.07 -15.61 6.69
C GLU A 49 -6.25 -15.74 7.65
N GLN A 50 -6.13 -16.57 8.69
CA GLN A 50 -7.21 -16.81 9.65
C GLN A 50 -7.54 -15.56 10.48
N GLU A 51 -6.54 -14.80 10.90
CA GLU A 51 -6.73 -13.56 11.65
C GLU A 51 -7.45 -12.51 10.79
N ILE A 52 -7.02 -12.37 9.53
CA ILE A 52 -7.61 -11.44 8.56
C ILE A 52 -9.06 -11.81 8.27
N LYS A 53 -9.33 -13.10 8.05
CA LYS A 53 -10.69 -13.61 7.81
C LYS A 53 -11.61 -13.33 8.99
N ALA A 54 -11.17 -13.64 10.21
CA ALA A 54 -11.95 -13.39 11.42
C ALA A 54 -12.20 -11.89 11.66
N ALA A 55 -11.25 -11.03 11.32
CA ALA A 55 -11.45 -9.58 11.37
C ALA A 55 -12.50 -9.13 10.36
N ASN A 56 -12.39 -9.57 9.10
CA ASN A 56 -13.33 -9.20 8.05
C ASN A 56 -14.75 -9.72 8.31
N GLU A 57 -14.92 -10.88 8.92
CA GLU A 57 -16.24 -11.39 9.35
C GLU A 57 -16.90 -10.43 10.36
N ARG A 58 -16.13 -9.92 11.35
CA ARG A 58 -16.66 -8.92 12.31
C ARG A 58 -17.06 -7.61 11.62
N ASP A 59 -16.27 -7.15 10.64
CA ASP A 59 -16.58 -5.94 9.87
C ASP A 59 -17.86 -6.14 9.05
N LEU A 60 -18.03 -7.30 8.41
CA LEU A 60 -19.24 -7.64 7.65
C LEU A 60 -20.48 -7.70 8.54
N GLU A 61 -20.38 -8.28 9.75
CA GLU A 61 -21.48 -8.31 10.71
C GLU A 61 -21.87 -6.92 11.19
N ALA A 62 -20.88 -6.05 11.49
CA ALA A 62 -21.12 -4.67 11.85
C ALA A 62 -21.79 -3.90 10.71
N ALA A 63 -21.25 -4.02 9.49
CA ALA A 63 -21.80 -3.37 8.31
C ALA A 63 -23.23 -3.79 7.98
N ARG A 64 -23.58 -5.07 8.19
CA ARG A 64 -24.97 -5.54 8.03
C ARG A 64 -25.91 -4.93 9.09
N ARG A 65 -25.46 -4.82 10.33
CA ARG A 65 -26.23 -4.17 11.40
C ARG A 65 -26.47 -2.68 11.13
N ASP A 66 -25.47 -2.03 10.52
CA ASP A 66 -25.53 -0.62 10.14
C ASP A 66 -26.31 -0.37 8.82
N GLY A 67 -26.88 -1.43 8.23
CA GLY A 67 -27.72 -1.33 7.02
C GLY A 67 -26.95 -1.09 5.73
N LEU A 68 -25.66 -1.48 5.66
CA LEU A 68 -24.87 -1.33 4.45
C LEU A 68 -25.49 -2.12 3.28
N GLN A 69 -25.62 -1.47 2.14
CA GLN A 69 -26.24 -2.05 0.95
C GLN A 69 -25.45 -3.25 0.39
N ALA A 70 -26.14 -4.21 -0.22
CA ALA A 70 -25.55 -5.46 -0.73
C ALA A 70 -24.33 -5.26 -1.66
N PRO A 71 -24.30 -4.29 -2.59
CA PRO A 71 -23.11 -4.06 -3.41
C PRO A 71 -21.87 -3.61 -2.61
N ALA A 72 -22.07 -2.84 -1.53
CA ALA A 72 -20.99 -2.41 -0.65
C ALA A 72 -20.50 -3.56 0.24
N LEU A 73 -21.42 -4.39 0.78
CA LEU A 73 -21.08 -5.61 1.51
C LEU A 73 -20.23 -6.56 0.66
N LYS A 74 -20.59 -6.76 -0.62
CA LYS A 74 -19.80 -7.58 -1.55
C LYS A 74 -18.38 -7.03 -1.77
N ARG A 75 -18.22 -5.72 -1.81
CA ARG A 75 -16.89 -5.09 -1.90
C ARG A 75 -16.10 -5.23 -0.61
N LEU A 76 -16.76 -5.10 0.55
CA LEU A 76 -16.15 -5.22 1.88
C LEU A 76 -15.66 -6.65 2.16
N GLN A 77 -16.30 -7.66 1.59
CA GLN A 77 -15.91 -9.05 1.76
C GLN A 77 -14.47 -9.28 1.28
N PHE A 78 -13.63 -9.81 2.17
CA PHE A 78 -12.23 -10.15 1.91
C PHE A 78 -11.98 -11.62 2.25
N ASP A 79 -12.40 -12.48 1.34
CA ASP A 79 -12.33 -13.94 1.48
C ASP A 79 -10.93 -14.49 1.06
N ALA A 80 -10.78 -15.82 1.21
CA ALA A 80 -9.55 -16.52 0.84
C ALA A 80 -9.17 -16.36 -0.64
N ALA A 81 -10.16 -16.19 -1.54
CA ALA A 81 -9.88 -15.97 -2.95
C ALA A 81 -9.26 -14.59 -3.16
N LYS A 82 -9.87 -13.54 -2.62
CA LYS A 82 -9.30 -12.18 -2.68
C LYS A 82 -7.94 -12.08 -2.00
N LEU A 83 -7.75 -12.77 -0.87
CA LEU A 83 -6.44 -12.82 -0.20
C LEU A 83 -5.38 -13.44 -1.12
N ARG A 84 -5.68 -14.55 -1.76
CA ARG A 84 -4.78 -15.16 -2.75
C ARG A 84 -4.46 -14.22 -3.89
N ASP A 85 -5.49 -13.56 -4.46
CA ASP A 85 -5.33 -12.64 -5.59
C ASP A 85 -4.41 -11.45 -5.25
N VAL A 86 -4.59 -10.83 -4.08
CA VAL A 86 -3.70 -9.72 -3.67
C VAL A 86 -2.27 -10.21 -3.38
N CYS A 87 -2.10 -11.41 -2.82
CA CYS A 87 -0.76 -12.00 -2.62
C CYS A 87 -0.06 -12.28 -3.96
N LEU A 88 -0.77 -12.87 -4.93
CA LEU A 88 -0.25 -13.07 -6.28
C LEU A 88 0.08 -11.75 -6.95
N GLY A 89 -0.78 -10.72 -6.77
CA GLY A 89 -0.53 -9.37 -7.27
C GLY A 89 0.74 -8.75 -6.69
N LEU A 90 0.99 -8.91 -5.39
CA LEU A 90 2.23 -8.43 -4.75
C LEU A 90 3.47 -9.18 -5.26
N GLU A 91 3.37 -10.49 -5.45
CA GLU A 91 4.46 -11.32 -5.99
C GLU A 91 4.77 -10.93 -7.44
N ALA A 92 3.73 -10.76 -8.28
CA ALA A 92 3.90 -10.29 -9.66
C ALA A 92 4.53 -8.89 -9.70
N LEU A 93 4.06 -7.97 -8.85
CA LEU A 93 4.61 -6.62 -8.73
C LEU A 93 6.09 -6.63 -8.29
N ALA A 94 6.48 -7.58 -7.45
CA ALA A 94 7.86 -7.75 -7.02
C ALA A 94 8.79 -8.17 -8.18
N GLU A 95 8.28 -8.92 -9.15
CA GLU A 95 9.07 -9.39 -10.32
C GLU A 95 9.11 -8.37 -11.48
N MET A 96 8.27 -7.34 -11.46
CA MET A 96 8.33 -6.28 -12.48
C MET A 96 9.66 -5.53 -12.42
N GLU A 97 10.06 -4.95 -13.54
CA GLU A 97 11.21 -4.04 -13.61
C GLU A 97 11.06 -2.87 -12.62
N ASP A 98 12.16 -2.45 -11.98
CA ASP A 98 12.14 -1.32 -11.05
C ASP A 98 11.87 -0.01 -11.80
N PRO A 99 10.76 0.70 -11.50
CA PRO A 99 10.47 1.94 -12.17
C PRO A 99 11.35 3.12 -11.69
N VAL A 100 11.91 3.01 -10.48
CA VAL A 100 12.69 4.12 -9.88
C VAL A 100 14.09 4.17 -10.49
N GLY A 101 14.46 5.33 -10.97
CA GLY A 101 15.76 5.55 -11.62
C GLY A 101 15.78 5.15 -13.10
N ARG A 102 14.68 4.65 -13.66
CA ARG A 102 14.61 4.30 -15.08
C ARG A 102 14.74 5.54 -15.96
N GLU A 103 15.71 5.53 -16.86
CA GLU A 103 15.83 6.55 -17.91
C GLU A 103 14.73 6.32 -18.97
N GLN A 104 13.87 7.32 -19.14
CA GLN A 104 12.72 7.27 -20.06
C GLN A 104 13.02 7.96 -21.39
N MET A 105 13.95 8.90 -21.38
CA MET A 105 14.36 9.66 -22.55
C MET A 105 15.79 10.16 -22.34
N ARG A 106 16.56 10.17 -23.42
CA ARG A 106 17.90 10.79 -23.47
C ARG A 106 18.03 11.55 -24.79
N THR A 107 18.37 12.83 -24.73
CA THR A 107 18.49 13.68 -25.91
C THR A 107 19.73 14.55 -25.77
N GLU A 108 20.57 14.58 -26.78
CA GLU A 108 21.67 15.54 -26.87
C GLU A 108 21.14 16.85 -27.47
N LEU A 109 21.21 17.92 -26.69
CA LEU A 109 20.72 19.26 -27.07
C LEU A 109 21.77 20.09 -27.81
N ALA A 110 23.04 19.85 -27.48
CA ALA A 110 24.22 20.41 -28.14
C ALA A 110 25.40 19.48 -27.85
N GLU A 111 26.54 19.69 -28.48
CA GLU A 111 27.72 18.86 -28.28
C GLU A 111 28.10 18.77 -26.79
N GLY A 112 28.05 17.56 -26.26
CA GLY A 112 28.32 17.25 -24.85
C GLY A 112 27.24 17.67 -23.85
N LEU A 113 26.11 18.29 -24.30
CA LEU A 113 24.98 18.65 -23.43
C LEU A 113 23.84 17.64 -23.57
N VAL A 114 23.73 16.72 -22.61
CA VAL A 114 22.74 15.64 -22.62
C VAL A 114 21.64 15.92 -21.61
N LEU A 115 20.39 15.88 -22.08
CA LEU A 115 19.18 15.90 -21.26
C LEU A 115 18.64 14.47 -21.07
N SER A 116 18.51 14.04 -19.82
CA SER A 116 17.87 12.77 -19.49
C SER A 116 16.60 12.98 -18.68
N ARG A 117 15.54 12.23 -19.00
CA ARG A 117 14.32 12.13 -18.19
C ARG A 117 14.34 10.85 -17.41
N VAL A 118 14.40 10.95 -16.08
CA VAL A 118 14.50 9.81 -15.16
C VAL A 118 13.26 9.73 -14.29
N ALA A 119 12.70 8.54 -14.14
CA ALA A 119 11.56 8.30 -13.25
C ALA A 119 11.99 8.36 -11.79
N CYS A 120 11.27 9.13 -10.97
CA CYS A 120 11.53 9.28 -9.54
C CYS A 120 10.21 9.15 -8.73
N PRO A 121 10.31 8.79 -7.44
CA PRO A 121 9.14 8.78 -6.55
C PRO A 121 8.49 10.16 -6.44
N ILE A 122 7.16 10.18 -6.33
CA ILE A 122 6.37 11.40 -6.07
C ILE A 122 6.61 11.92 -4.65
N GLY A 123 6.79 10.99 -3.71
CA GLY A 123 7.01 11.26 -2.29
C GLY A 123 5.93 10.68 -1.40
N VAL A 124 4.94 11.47 -0.97
CA VAL A 124 3.81 11.02 -0.16
C VAL A 124 2.52 11.09 -0.97
N ILE A 125 1.79 9.97 -1.00
CA ILE A 125 0.51 9.85 -1.69
C ILE A 125 -0.58 9.65 -0.65
N GLY A 126 -1.62 10.48 -0.67
CA GLY A 126 -2.84 10.29 0.13
C GLY A 126 -3.90 9.59 -0.71
N VAL A 127 -4.46 8.49 -0.19
CA VAL A 127 -5.51 7.73 -0.88
C VAL A 127 -6.70 7.54 0.04
N ILE A 128 -7.89 7.91 -0.45
CA ILE A 128 -9.18 7.70 0.22
C ILE A 128 -9.91 6.61 -0.56
N PHE A 129 -10.37 5.58 0.14
CA PHE A 129 -11.12 4.47 -0.44
C PHE A 129 -12.22 4.00 0.51
N GLU A 130 -13.21 3.30 -0.01
CA GLU A 130 -14.37 2.80 0.75
C GLU A 130 -14.60 1.32 0.49
N SER A 131 -15.01 0.59 1.53
CA SER A 131 -15.47 -0.82 1.46
C SER A 131 -14.58 -1.76 0.64
N ARG A 132 -13.25 -1.54 0.64
CA ARG A 132 -12.32 -2.32 -0.19
C ARG A 132 -11.02 -2.65 0.55
N PRO A 133 -11.03 -3.68 1.43
CA PRO A 133 -9.81 -4.12 2.13
C PRO A 133 -8.68 -4.54 1.18
N ASP A 134 -9.00 -5.11 0.02
CA ASP A 134 -8.06 -5.46 -1.04
C ASP A 134 -7.30 -4.24 -1.58
N ALA A 135 -7.96 -3.09 -1.71
CA ALA A 135 -7.36 -1.85 -2.19
C ALA A 135 -6.21 -1.37 -1.28
N LEU A 136 -6.32 -1.55 0.04
CA LEU A 136 -5.25 -1.22 0.99
C LEU A 136 -3.95 -1.95 0.63
N VAL A 137 -4.03 -3.24 0.37
CA VAL A 137 -2.86 -4.09 0.03
C VAL A 137 -2.30 -3.71 -1.33
N GLN A 138 -3.17 -3.56 -2.35
CA GLN A 138 -2.76 -3.23 -3.71
C GLN A 138 -2.07 -1.86 -3.78
N ILE A 139 -2.70 -0.84 -3.20
CA ILE A 139 -2.16 0.54 -3.21
C ILE A 139 -0.87 0.61 -2.40
N GLY A 140 -0.82 -0.03 -1.21
CA GLY A 140 0.39 -0.10 -0.39
C GLY A 140 1.54 -0.76 -1.14
N GLY A 141 1.27 -1.87 -1.83
CA GLY A 141 2.24 -2.56 -2.66
C GLY A 141 2.81 -1.70 -3.79
N LEU A 142 1.93 -1.03 -4.55
CA LEU A 142 2.32 -0.10 -5.61
C LEU A 142 3.20 1.05 -5.07
N CYS A 143 2.82 1.63 -3.93
CA CYS A 143 3.61 2.70 -3.31
C CYS A 143 4.99 2.21 -2.88
N ILE A 144 5.10 1.04 -2.25
CA ILE A 144 6.39 0.44 -1.89
C ILE A 144 7.24 0.21 -3.15
N ARG A 145 6.68 -0.37 -4.22
CA ARG A 145 7.42 -0.65 -5.46
C ARG A 145 7.97 0.60 -6.10
N THR A 146 7.20 1.67 -6.08
CA THR A 146 7.54 2.97 -6.71
C THR A 146 8.29 3.93 -5.78
N GLY A 147 8.69 3.48 -4.57
CA GLY A 147 9.46 4.28 -3.62
C GLY A 147 8.65 5.40 -2.96
N ASN A 148 7.33 5.32 -2.95
CA ASN A 148 6.44 6.32 -2.36
C ASN A 148 5.96 5.89 -0.97
N ALA A 149 5.91 6.82 -0.03
CA ALA A 149 5.14 6.66 1.19
C ALA A 149 3.65 6.90 0.92
N VAL A 150 2.77 6.27 1.68
CA VAL A 150 1.34 6.38 1.49
C VAL A 150 0.61 6.62 2.80
N LEU A 151 -0.41 7.48 2.75
CA LEU A 151 -1.41 7.64 3.79
C LEU A 151 -2.72 7.07 3.28
N LEU A 152 -3.16 5.98 3.91
CA LEU A 152 -4.37 5.25 3.53
C LEU A 152 -5.51 5.62 4.48
N LYS A 153 -6.62 6.11 3.94
CA LYS A 153 -7.83 6.43 4.68
C LYS A 153 -8.98 5.59 4.16
N GLY A 154 -9.31 4.52 4.88
CA GLY A 154 -10.50 3.71 4.63
C GLY A 154 -11.80 4.36 5.06
N GLY A 155 -12.93 3.74 4.72
CA GLY A 155 -14.25 4.03 5.26
C GLY A 155 -14.36 3.66 6.74
N ARG A 156 -15.55 3.86 7.32
CA ARG A 156 -15.83 3.45 8.71
C ARG A 156 -16.14 1.95 8.82
N GLU A 157 -16.46 1.35 7.70
CA GLU A 157 -16.91 -0.03 7.53
C GLU A 157 -15.78 -1.05 7.41
N ALA A 158 -14.51 -0.58 7.38
CA ALA A 158 -13.34 -1.46 7.22
C ALA A 158 -12.15 -0.95 8.03
#